data_ddb0c9c7885043cee62bef809dffeb18
#
_entry.id   ddb0c9c7885043cee62bef809dffeb18
#
_cell.length_a   1.000
_cell.length_b   1.000
_cell.length_c   1.000
_cell.angle_alpha   90.00
_cell.angle_beta   90.00
_cell.angle_gamma   90.00
#
_symmetry.space_group_name_H-M   'P 1'
#
loop_
_entity.id
_entity.type
_entity.pdbx_description
1 polymer ?
#
loop_
_entity_poly.entity_id
_entity_poly.type
_entity_poly.pdbx_seq_one_letter_code
_entity_poly.pdbx_strand_id
1 'polypeptide(L)'
;MERKVSVIEDLNGKKTVFVHDILFKGKRAVNWDEVEKYLRQYVGEFYQIEDCNKMIYIGSDLPDEYTHSNYTRILKGANAKAKANAAQGLPELLKIATNEVYEDNRKEKHSKDAKYGWYSYDSRFALPVFGDDGEIKRYNVFNVAMLVRHDEDGKYYLYDIMKIKKRNEQSFPVK
;
A
#
# COMPACT_ATOMS: atom_id res chain seq x y z
N MET A 1 -1.00 -10.00 15.85
CA MET A 1 -2.38 -9.61 15.44
C MET A 1 -2.71 -10.26 14.11
N GLU A 2 -3.79 -11.00 14.07
CA GLU A 2 -4.24 -11.64 12.84
C GLU A 2 -4.85 -10.60 11.89
N ARG A 3 -4.36 -10.58 10.65
CA ARG A 3 -4.85 -9.65 9.63
C ARG A 3 -5.94 -10.33 8.80
N LYS A 4 -7.04 -9.61 8.56
CA LYS A 4 -8.17 -10.10 7.77
C LYS A 4 -7.97 -9.70 6.30
N VAL A 5 -7.05 -10.38 5.64
CA VAL A 5 -6.62 -10.05 4.27
C VAL A 5 -6.53 -11.33 3.44
N SER A 6 -6.96 -11.27 2.18
CA SER A 6 -6.79 -12.36 1.23
C SER A 6 -6.42 -11.82 -0.14
N VAL A 7 -5.80 -12.66 -0.97
CA VAL A 7 -5.46 -12.32 -2.35
C VAL A 7 -6.38 -13.12 -3.27
N ILE A 8 -7.06 -12.42 -4.18
CA ILE A 8 -7.97 -13.04 -5.13
C ILE A 8 -7.44 -12.78 -6.54
N GLU A 9 -7.35 -13.84 -7.33
CA GLU A 9 -6.92 -13.78 -8.73
C GLU A 9 -8.15 -13.91 -9.64
N ASP A 10 -8.27 -13.00 -10.61
CA ASP A 10 -9.37 -13.04 -11.56
C ASP A 10 -9.06 -13.99 -12.74
N LEU A 11 -10.00 -14.12 -13.67
CA LEU A 11 -9.85 -15.01 -14.82
C LEU A 11 -8.72 -14.61 -15.76
N ASN A 12 -8.28 -13.35 -15.69
CA ASN A 12 -7.17 -12.84 -16.52
C ASN A 12 -5.82 -12.93 -15.79
N GLY A 13 -5.78 -13.54 -14.62
CA GLY A 13 -4.56 -13.66 -13.83
C GLY A 13 -4.21 -12.43 -13.01
N LYS A 14 -5.04 -11.41 -13.00
CA LYS A 14 -4.81 -10.20 -12.17
C LYS A 14 -5.18 -10.48 -10.73
N LYS A 15 -4.29 -10.09 -9.83
CA LYS A 15 -4.48 -10.27 -8.39
C LYS A 15 -4.90 -8.97 -7.73
N THR A 16 -5.75 -9.09 -6.73
CA THR A 16 -6.22 -7.98 -5.89
C THR A 16 -6.11 -8.39 -4.43
N VAL A 17 -5.58 -7.52 -3.61
CA VAL A 17 -5.53 -7.72 -2.15
C VAL A 17 -6.86 -7.27 -1.56
N PHE A 18 -7.62 -8.20 -0.99
CA PHE A 18 -8.88 -7.89 -0.32
C PHE A 18 -8.63 -7.70 1.17
N VAL A 19 -8.90 -6.49 1.64
CA VAL A 19 -8.89 -6.16 3.07
C VAL A 19 -10.34 -6.26 3.54
N HIS A 20 -10.60 -7.14 4.50
CA HIS A 20 -11.98 -7.49 4.88
C HIS A 20 -12.52 -6.66 6.05
N ASP A 21 -11.78 -5.67 6.52
CA ASP A 21 -12.21 -4.82 7.61
C ASP A 21 -11.72 -3.38 7.40
N ILE A 22 -12.43 -2.44 7.98
CA ILE A 22 -12.01 -1.04 8.05
C ILE A 22 -11.52 -0.79 9.47
N LEU A 23 -10.21 -0.79 9.64
CA LEU A 23 -9.58 -0.59 10.94
C LEU A 23 -9.47 0.90 11.30
N PHE A 24 -9.19 1.73 10.28
CA PHE A 24 -9.02 3.18 10.45
C PHE A 24 -10.26 3.89 9.93
N LYS A 25 -11.16 4.24 10.86
CA LYS A 25 -12.54 4.66 10.52
C LYS A 25 -12.75 6.16 10.43
N GLY A 26 -11.75 6.98 10.62
CA GLY A 26 -11.88 8.44 10.71
C GLY A 26 -13.04 9.03 9.89
N LYS A 27 -13.96 9.77 10.53
CA LYS A 27 -15.15 10.33 9.85
C LYS A 27 -14.84 11.54 8.99
N ARG A 28 -13.96 12.41 9.46
CA ARG A 28 -13.54 13.64 8.76
C ARG A 28 -12.10 13.61 8.33
N ALA A 29 -11.25 13.00 9.15
CA ALA A 29 -9.82 12.88 8.90
C ALA A 29 -9.31 11.57 9.47
N VAL A 30 -8.30 11.01 8.82
CA VAL A 30 -7.62 9.83 9.31
C VAL A 30 -6.72 10.21 10.48
N ASN A 31 -6.72 9.41 11.53
CA ASN A 31 -5.72 9.53 12.58
C ASN A 31 -4.43 8.82 12.12
N TRP A 32 -3.54 9.56 11.50
CA TRP A 32 -2.31 9.02 10.92
C TRP A 32 -1.34 8.48 11.99
N ASP A 33 -1.43 8.96 13.23
CA ASP A 33 -0.61 8.41 14.32
C ASP A 33 -0.98 6.95 14.63
N GLU A 34 -2.26 6.60 14.53
CA GLU A 34 -2.70 5.22 14.68
C GLU A 34 -2.19 4.33 13.54
N VAL A 35 -2.19 4.85 12.30
CA VAL A 35 -1.68 4.14 11.14
C VAL A 35 -0.18 3.93 11.27
N GLU A 36 0.56 4.96 11.68
CA GLU A 36 2.00 4.87 11.92
C GLU A 36 2.32 3.77 12.94
N LYS A 37 1.60 3.75 14.04
CA LYS A 37 1.78 2.74 15.08
C LYS A 37 1.51 1.34 14.57
N TYR A 38 0.45 1.19 13.76
CA TYR A 38 0.12 -0.10 13.13
C TYR A 38 1.24 -0.59 12.20
N LEU A 39 1.80 0.31 11.39
CA LEU A 39 2.83 -0.02 10.42
C LEU A 39 4.14 -0.50 11.07
N ARG A 40 4.38 -0.14 12.32
CA ARG A 40 5.61 -0.56 13.01
C ARG A 40 5.74 -2.07 13.14
N GLN A 41 4.66 -2.82 13.08
CA GLN A 41 4.71 -4.29 13.11
C GLN A 41 5.47 -4.89 11.94
N TYR A 42 5.56 -4.16 10.81
CA TYR A 42 6.26 -4.64 9.63
C TYR A 42 7.75 -4.29 9.61
N VAL A 43 8.19 -3.37 10.46
CA VAL A 43 9.59 -2.92 10.47
C VAL A 43 10.50 -4.09 10.79
N GLY A 44 11.55 -4.27 9.95
CA GLY A 44 12.48 -5.39 10.06
C GLY A 44 12.08 -6.61 9.24
N GLU A 45 10.86 -6.62 8.70
CA GLU A 45 10.40 -7.69 7.82
C GLU A 45 10.80 -7.42 6.37
N PHE A 46 10.72 -8.44 5.53
CA PHE A 46 10.92 -8.30 4.09
C PHE A 46 9.92 -9.19 3.35
N TYR A 47 9.56 -8.76 2.13
CA TYR A 47 8.57 -9.44 1.32
C TYR A 47 9.06 -9.50 -0.12
N GLN A 48 8.83 -10.63 -0.79
CA GLN A 48 9.25 -10.81 -2.16
C GLN A 48 8.17 -10.36 -3.13
N ILE A 49 8.56 -9.50 -4.09
CA ILE A 49 7.71 -9.22 -5.26
C ILE A 49 7.84 -10.42 -6.19
N GLU A 50 6.75 -11.17 -6.36
CA GLU A 50 6.79 -12.42 -7.11
C GLU A 50 7.12 -12.21 -8.60
N ASP A 51 6.63 -11.11 -9.17
CA ASP A 51 6.79 -10.79 -10.58
C ASP A 51 8.26 -10.61 -11.01
N CYS A 52 9.10 -10.07 -10.14
CA CYS A 52 10.52 -9.80 -10.44
C CYS A 52 11.50 -10.44 -9.45
N ASN A 53 11.00 -11.18 -8.48
CA ASN A 53 11.79 -11.88 -7.45
C ASN A 53 12.68 -10.97 -6.59
N LYS A 54 12.31 -9.68 -6.46
CA LYS A 54 13.04 -8.76 -5.59
C LYS A 54 12.52 -8.82 -4.17
N MET A 55 13.46 -8.79 -3.23
CA MET A 55 13.15 -8.75 -1.79
C MET A 55 13.05 -7.28 -1.37
N ILE A 56 11.89 -6.88 -0.87
CA ILE A 56 11.64 -5.51 -0.43
C ILE A 56 11.59 -5.50 1.09
N TYR A 57 12.48 -4.72 1.69
CA TYR A 57 12.60 -4.60 3.14
C TYR A 57 11.74 -3.46 3.65
N ILE A 58 11.27 -3.59 4.88
CA ILE A 58 10.55 -2.53 5.58
C ILE A 58 11.50 -1.93 6.61
N GLY A 59 12.01 -0.74 6.30
CA GLY A 59 12.90 -0.01 7.19
C GLY A 59 12.15 0.77 8.27
N SER A 60 12.89 1.26 9.25
CA SER A 60 12.33 2.02 10.36
C SER A 60 11.72 3.37 9.93
N ASP A 61 12.08 3.86 8.74
CA ASP A 61 11.57 5.11 8.18
C ASP A 61 10.19 4.99 7.55
N LEU A 62 9.76 3.77 7.18
CA LEU A 62 8.50 3.59 6.45
C LEU A 62 7.29 4.12 7.21
N PRO A 63 7.08 3.80 8.50
CA PRO A 63 5.87 4.25 9.17
C PRO A 63 5.69 5.77 9.14
N ASP A 64 6.75 6.52 9.36
CA ASP A 64 6.70 7.99 9.31
C ASP A 64 6.47 8.50 7.88
N GLU A 65 7.20 7.98 6.92
CA GLU A 65 7.07 8.43 5.52
C GLU A 65 5.68 8.13 4.96
N TYR A 66 5.16 6.94 5.24
CA TYR A 66 3.83 6.52 4.80
C TYR A 66 2.73 7.46 5.32
N THR A 67 2.85 7.89 6.57
CA THR A 67 1.80 8.63 7.25
C THR A 67 1.96 10.14 7.19
N HIS A 68 3.18 10.64 6.96
CA HIS A 68 3.49 12.08 7.01
C HIS A 68 4.14 12.63 5.75
N SER A 69 4.17 11.87 4.66
CA SER A 69 4.72 12.36 3.38
C SER A 69 3.89 13.51 2.82
N ASN A 70 4.48 14.27 1.90
CA ASN A 70 3.75 15.32 1.20
C ASN A 70 2.52 14.77 0.49
N TYR A 71 2.64 13.60 -0.12
CA TYR A 71 1.50 12.94 -0.76
C TYR A 71 0.38 12.65 0.24
N THR A 72 0.72 12.09 1.41
CA THR A 72 -0.26 11.78 2.44
C THR A 72 -0.98 13.03 2.95
N ARG A 73 -0.23 14.12 3.13
CA ARG A 73 -0.79 15.39 3.64
C ARG A 73 -1.87 15.99 2.76
N ILE A 74 -1.79 15.77 1.44
CA ILE A 74 -2.79 16.31 0.50
C ILE A 74 -3.97 15.38 0.29
N LEU A 75 -3.91 14.14 0.76
CA LEU A 75 -5.01 13.18 0.63
C LEU A 75 -6.19 13.59 1.50
N LYS A 76 -7.39 13.45 0.94
CA LYS A 76 -8.64 13.76 1.63
C LYS A 76 -9.70 12.70 1.33
N GLY A 77 -10.69 12.59 2.24
CA GLY A 77 -11.86 11.75 2.02
C GLY A 77 -11.53 10.29 1.77
N ALA A 78 -12.14 9.73 0.73
CA ALA A 78 -12.04 8.31 0.42
C ALA A 78 -10.61 7.83 0.15
N ASN A 79 -9.79 8.67 -0.51
CA ASN A 79 -8.40 8.28 -0.82
C ASN A 79 -7.52 8.27 0.43
N ALA A 80 -7.72 9.19 1.35
CA ALA A 80 -7.00 9.18 2.63
C ALA A 80 -7.36 7.93 3.44
N LYS A 81 -8.64 7.64 3.55
CA LYS A 81 -9.13 6.44 4.22
C LYS A 81 -8.63 5.16 3.55
N ALA A 82 -8.57 5.16 2.21
CA ALA A 82 -8.04 4.03 1.46
C ALA A 82 -6.57 3.79 1.77
N LYS A 83 -5.74 4.84 1.76
CA LYS A 83 -4.32 4.69 2.11
C LYS A 83 -4.13 4.17 3.53
N ALA A 84 -4.90 4.71 4.47
CA ALA A 84 -4.83 4.26 5.86
C ALA A 84 -5.12 2.75 5.99
N ASN A 85 -6.19 2.29 5.35
CA ASN A 85 -6.61 0.89 5.45
C ASN A 85 -5.80 -0.06 4.58
N ALA A 86 -5.15 0.43 3.52
CA ALA A 86 -4.21 -0.36 2.72
C ALA A 86 -3.03 -0.88 3.57
N ALA A 87 -2.71 -0.20 4.66
CA ALA A 87 -1.67 -0.66 5.59
C ALA A 87 -1.91 -2.08 6.10
N GLN A 88 -3.16 -2.49 6.20
CA GLN A 88 -3.52 -3.84 6.64
C GLN A 88 -3.07 -4.93 5.66
N GLY A 89 -2.94 -4.60 4.38
CA GLY A 89 -2.54 -5.55 3.34
C GLY A 89 -1.18 -5.24 2.72
N LEU A 90 -0.34 -4.46 3.38
CA LEU A 90 0.94 -4.01 2.82
C LEU A 90 1.84 -5.16 2.35
N PRO A 91 2.05 -6.24 3.12
CA PRO A 91 2.83 -7.38 2.65
C PRO A 91 2.28 -8.00 1.37
N GLU A 92 0.98 -8.19 1.29
CA GLU A 92 0.33 -8.78 0.13
C GLU A 92 0.38 -7.86 -1.09
N LEU A 93 0.26 -6.53 -0.87
CA LEU A 93 0.41 -5.54 -1.94
C LEU A 93 1.77 -5.63 -2.60
N LEU A 94 2.83 -5.83 -1.82
CA LEU A 94 4.18 -6.02 -2.36
C LEU A 94 4.29 -7.34 -3.14
N LYS A 95 3.75 -8.42 -2.59
CA LYS A 95 3.84 -9.74 -3.22
C LYS A 95 3.21 -9.77 -4.61
N ILE A 96 2.08 -9.10 -4.81
CA ILE A 96 1.35 -9.11 -6.09
C ILE A 96 1.78 -8.00 -7.04
N ALA A 97 2.66 -7.10 -6.63
CA ALA A 97 3.06 -5.92 -7.41
C ALA A 97 3.65 -6.33 -8.77
N THR A 98 3.36 -5.52 -9.79
CA THR A 98 3.78 -5.77 -11.18
C THR A 98 4.27 -4.49 -11.84
N ASN A 99 4.73 -4.60 -13.10
CA ASN A 99 5.10 -3.46 -13.94
C ASN A 99 6.20 -2.59 -13.34
N GLU A 100 7.36 -3.19 -13.07
CA GLU A 100 8.52 -2.47 -12.54
C GLU A 100 8.97 -1.35 -13.48
N VAL A 101 9.09 -0.13 -12.92
CA VAL A 101 9.64 1.03 -13.62
C VAL A 101 10.77 1.60 -12.79
N TYR A 102 11.95 1.75 -13.41
CA TYR A 102 13.12 2.33 -12.77
C TYR A 102 13.25 3.83 -13.07
N GLU A 103 13.67 4.61 -12.09
CA GLU A 103 13.99 6.02 -12.22
C GLU A 103 15.26 6.36 -11.47
N ASP A 104 16.16 7.12 -12.10
CA ASP A 104 17.37 7.60 -11.43
C ASP A 104 17.00 8.54 -10.29
N ASN A 105 17.81 8.48 -9.21
CA ASN A 105 17.66 9.44 -8.13
C ASN A 105 18.27 10.78 -8.52
N ARG A 106 17.44 11.82 -8.53
CA ARG A 106 17.85 13.19 -8.86
C ARG A 106 17.80 14.12 -7.65
N LYS A 107 17.43 13.58 -6.47
CA LYS A 107 17.30 14.39 -5.24
C LYS A 107 18.48 14.15 -4.32
N GLU A 108 19.19 15.22 -4.02
CA GLU A 108 20.36 15.19 -3.16
C GLU A 108 20.06 14.65 -1.75
N LYS A 109 18.88 14.95 -1.21
CA LYS A 109 18.49 14.46 0.11
C LYS A 109 18.42 12.93 0.20
N HIS A 110 18.30 12.25 -0.95
CA HIS A 110 18.26 10.79 -1.04
C HIS A 110 19.55 10.21 -1.64
N SER A 111 20.67 10.94 -1.56
CA SER A 111 21.94 10.51 -2.16
C SER A 111 22.45 9.18 -1.61
N LYS A 112 22.10 8.85 -0.38
CA LYS A 112 22.47 7.58 0.27
C LYS A 112 21.34 6.57 0.25
N ASP A 113 20.15 6.96 0.74
CA ASP A 113 19.04 6.02 0.92
C ASP A 113 18.37 5.59 -0.39
N ALA A 114 18.60 6.35 -1.48
CA ALA A 114 18.21 5.96 -2.83
C ALA A 114 19.39 6.12 -3.79
N LYS A 115 20.58 5.73 -3.35
CA LYS A 115 21.82 5.87 -4.12
C LYS A 115 21.71 5.24 -5.51
N TYR A 116 21.07 4.10 -5.62
CA TYR A 116 20.93 3.34 -6.87
C TYR A 116 19.59 3.57 -7.55
N GLY A 117 18.83 4.57 -7.12
CA GLY A 117 17.62 5.01 -7.78
C GLY A 117 16.34 4.53 -7.13
N TRP A 118 15.26 4.67 -7.88
CA TRP A 118 13.90 4.39 -7.44
C TRP A 118 13.24 3.38 -8.35
N TYR A 119 12.35 2.57 -7.78
CA TYR A 119 11.51 1.66 -8.53
C TYR A 119 10.06 1.90 -8.14
N SER A 120 9.17 1.84 -9.11
CA SER A 120 7.74 1.87 -8.84
C SER A 120 7.08 0.62 -9.42
N TYR A 121 6.01 0.20 -8.78
CA TYR A 121 5.25 -0.99 -9.16
C TYR A 121 3.77 -0.68 -9.06
N ASP A 122 2.97 -1.31 -9.91
CA ASP A 122 1.52 -1.25 -9.79
C ASP A 122 1.03 -2.34 -8.85
N SER A 123 0.06 -2.00 -8.02
CA SER A 123 -0.63 -2.97 -7.19
C SER A 123 -2.10 -2.58 -7.05
N ARG A 124 -2.86 -3.38 -6.32
CA ARG A 124 -4.30 -3.19 -6.28
C ARG A 124 -4.89 -3.79 -5.01
N PHE A 125 -5.80 -3.07 -4.38
CA PHE A 125 -6.47 -3.57 -3.18
C PHE A 125 -7.95 -3.20 -3.21
N ALA A 126 -8.73 -3.93 -2.43
CA ALA A 126 -10.16 -3.71 -2.29
C ALA A 126 -10.51 -3.53 -0.82
N LEU A 127 -11.38 -2.57 -0.54
CA LEU A 127 -11.87 -2.28 0.81
C LEU A 127 -13.38 -2.52 0.88
N PRO A 128 -13.88 -3.06 2.02
CA PRO A 128 -15.29 -3.34 2.17
C PRO A 128 -16.11 -2.06 2.36
N VAL A 129 -17.33 -2.07 1.83
CA VAL A 129 -18.35 -1.07 2.12
C VAL A 129 -19.45 -1.76 2.90
N PHE A 130 -19.67 -1.30 4.12
CA PHE A 130 -20.67 -1.88 5.00
C PHE A 130 -22.02 -1.21 4.80
N GLY A 131 -23.08 -2.00 4.89
CA GLY A 131 -24.45 -1.48 4.91
C GLY A 131 -24.89 -1.11 6.31
N ASP A 132 -26.13 -0.60 6.40
CA ASP A 132 -26.74 -0.20 7.67
C ASP A 132 -26.90 -1.35 8.65
N ASP A 133 -26.99 -2.58 8.13
CA ASP A 133 -27.07 -3.82 8.91
C ASP A 133 -25.72 -4.33 9.42
N GLY A 134 -24.62 -3.61 9.09
CA GLY A 134 -23.27 -4.02 9.46
C GLY A 134 -22.66 -5.09 8.57
N GLU A 135 -23.39 -5.56 7.56
CA GLU A 135 -22.86 -6.55 6.62
C GLU A 135 -22.13 -5.87 5.46
N ILE A 136 -21.17 -6.58 4.87
CA ILE A 136 -20.44 -6.09 3.71
C ILE A 136 -21.37 -6.16 2.48
N LYS A 137 -21.59 -5.01 1.84
CA LYS A 137 -22.41 -4.91 0.63
C LYS A 137 -21.60 -5.09 -0.65
N ARG A 138 -20.38 -4.55 -0.67
CA ARG A 138 -19.50 -4.62 -1.82
C ARG A 138 -18.07 -4.27 -1.39
N TYR A 139 -17.14 -4.41 -2.31
CA TYR A 139 -15.76 -3.95 -2.15
C TYR A 139 -15.47 -2.88 -3.21
N ASN A 140 -14.87 -1.78 -2.80
CA ASN A 140 -14.34 -0.78 -3.73
C ASN A 140 -12.89 -1.09 -4.01
N VAL A 141 -12.51 -1.09 -5.28
CA VAL A 141 -11.15 -1.41 -5.72
C VAL A 141 -10.35 -0.13 -5.96
N PHE A 142 -9.12 -0.13 -5.51
CA PHE A 142 -8.19 0.98 -5.68
C PHE A 142 -6.91 0.50 -6.35
N ASN A 143 -6.45 1.26 -7.34
CA ASN A 143 -5.09 1.10 -7.86
C ASN A 143 -4.14 1.90 -6.98
N VAL A 144 -2.90 1.44 -6.90
CA VAL A 144 -1.86 2.08 -6.10
C VAL A 144 -0.50 1.85 -6.74
N ALA A 145 0.40 2.80 -6.59
CA ALA A 145 1.81 2.65 -6.97
C ALA A 145 2.63 2.42 -5.70
N MET A 146 3.44 1.36 -5.73
CA MET A 146 4.38 1.05 -4.65
C MET A 146 5.71 1.68 -5.01
N LEU A 147 6.21 2.61 -4.19
CA LEU A 147 7.48 3.31 -4.42
C LEU A 147 8.57 2.69 -3.57
N VAL A 148 9.64 2.23 -4.22
CA VAL A 148 10.74 1.50 -3.58
C VAL A 148 12.04 2.25 -3.86
N ARG A 149 12.86 2.45 -2.82
CA ARG A 149 14.20 3.02 -2.96
C ARG A 149 15.27 1.91 -2.95
N HIS A 150 16.29 2.09 -3.77
CA HIS A 150 17.45 1.19 -3.80
C HIS A 150 18.58 1.85 -3.02
N ASP A 151 18.79 1.39 -1.81
CA ASP A 151 19.66 2.00 -0.81
C ASP A 151 21.14 1.75 -1.12
N GLU A 152 22.03 2.55 -0.51
CA GLU A 152 23.47 2.37 -0.64
C GLU A 152 23.98 1.03 -0.10
N ASP A 153 23.21 0.39 0.80
CA ASP A 153 23.53 -0.95 1.31
C ASP A 153 23.22 -2.07 0.31
N GLY A 154 22.67 -1.72 -0.86
CA GLY A 154 22.30 -2.64 -1.91
C GLY A 154 20.92 -3.26 -1.76
N LYS A 155 20.20 -2.94 -0.68
CA LYS A 155 18.85 -3.47 -0.45
C LYS A 155 17.77 -2.53 -0.99
N TYR A 156 16.61 -3.11 -1.26
CA TYR A 156 15.42 -2.39 -1.69
C TYR A 156 14.50 -2.18 -0.49
N TYR A 157 14.06 -0.95 -0.29
CA TYR A 157 13.17 -0.58 0.82
C TYR A 157 11.89 0.05 0.30
N LEU A 158 10.76 -0.38 0.82
CA LEU A 158 9.51 0.30 0.53
C LEU A 158 9.57 1.71 1.14
N TYR A 159 9.29 2.73 0.32
CA TYR A 159 9.34 4.11 0.75
C TYR A 159 7.94 4.65 1.07
N ASP A 160 7.01 4.46 0.15
CA ASP A 160 5.62 4.93 0.30
C ASP A 160 4.73 4.20 -0.70
N ILE A 161 3.43 4.35 -0.53
CA ILE A 161 2.46 4.00 -1.57
C ILE A 161 1.78 5.28 -2.04
N MET A 162 1.61 5.40 -3.35
CA MET A 162 1.21 6.66 -3.99
C MET A 162 0.18 6.42 -5.08
N LYS A 163 -0.35 7.52 -5.64
CA LYS A 163 -1.27 7.48 -6.78
C LYS A 163 -2.48 6.59 -6.52
N ILE A 164 -3.04 6.67 -5.33
CA ILE A 164 -4.22 5.90 -4.98
C ILE A 164 -5.40 6.42 -5.76
N LYS A 165 -6.06 5.54 -6.50
CA LYS A 165 -7.19 5.89 -7.34
C LYS A 165 -8.25 4.81 -7.29
N LYS A 166 -9.46 5.21 -6.91
CA LYS A 166 -10.60 4.31 -6.92
C LYS A 166 -10.97 3.94 -8.37
N ARG A 167 -11.24 2.66 -8.60
CA ARG A 167 -11.67 2.15 -9.90
C ARG A 167 -13.20 2.12 -9.92
N ASN A 168 -13.80 3.07 -10.64
CA ASN A 168 -15.26 3.21 -10.67
C ASN A 168 -15.99 2.03 -11.31
N GLU A 169 -15.33 1.29 -12.19
CA GLU A 169 -15.93 0.22 -12.97
C GLU A 169 -15.77 -1.17 -12.35
N GLN A 170 -15.10 -1.26 -11.18
CA GLN A 170 -14.75 -2.56 -10.60
C GLN A 170 -15.07 -2.62 -9.12
N SER A 171 -16.33 -2.45 -8.77
CA SER A 171 -16.79 -2.86 -7.47
C SER A 171 -17.16 -4.35 -7.55
N PHE A 172 -16.80 -5.11 -6.53
CA PHE A 172 -17.15 -6.50 -6.42
C PHE A 172 -18.35 -6.62 -5.48
N PRO A 173 -19.54 -6.95 -6.00
CA PRO A 173 -20.68 -7.17 -5.12
C PRO A 173 -20.49 -8.44 -4.30
N VAL A 174 -20.93 -8.39 -3.07
CA VAL A 174 -20.95 -9.55 -2.18
C VAL A 174 -22.29 -10.24 -2.33
N LYS A 175 -22.25 -11.53 -2.56
CA LYS A 175 -23.46 -12.35 -2.70
C LYS A 175 -24.09 -12.65 -1.34
#